data_332f81f29b76e94af9a1f7786a78db9f
#
_entry.id   332f81f29b76e94af9a1f7786a78db9f
#
_cell.length_a   1.000
_cell.length_b   1.000
_cell.length_c   1.000
_cell.angle_alpha   90.00
_cell.angle_beta   90.00
_cell.angle_gamma   90.00
#
_symmetry.space_group_name_H-M   'P 1'
#
loop_
_entity.id
_entity.type
_entity.pdbx_description
1 polymer ?
#
loop_
_entity_poly.entity_id
_entity_poly.type
_entity_poly.pdbx_seq_one_letter_code
_entity_poly.pdbx_strand_id
1 'polypeptide(L)'
;MIIIPKYIPIFVQNVGDKKLVVNQGFTDVRVVGINTPFKGITITKTPGQHGSDEILSVPSLAEMCGDSMGVVLKAPGQKSIYFSGDTIWNDYVELALKKHKPDIIVLNASQAVYDGLVGSSIMGPDDVKKCYEFCKTAKIIPVHMNSLIHCICTIEKMKKFVEENKLQDRVIVPNDGEILKL
;
A
#
# COMPACT_ATOMS: atom_id res chain seq x y z
N MET A 1 13.60 12.24 -13.58
CA MET A 1 12.53 13.06 -12.95
C MET A 1 11.23 12.82 -13.72
N ILE A 2 10.21 12.27 -13.09
CA ILE A 2 8.88 12.10 -13.70
C ILE A 2 8.12 13.42 -13.53
N ILE A 3 7.73 14.06 -14.64
CA ILE A 3 6.91 15.27 -14.61
C ILE A 3 5.46 14.85 -14.81
N ILE A 4 4.66 14.98 -13.77
CA ILE A 4 3.21 14.72 -13.83
C ILE A 4 2.51 15.98 -14.33
N PRO A 5 1.72 15.91 -15.43
CA PRO A 5 0.94 17.05 -15.90
C PRO A 5 -0.05 17.54 -14.82
N LYS A 6 -0.11 18.84 -14.61
CA LYS A 6 -0.89 19.45 -13.51
C LYS A 6 -2.42 19.26 -13.61
N TYR A 7 -2.92 18.85 -14.77
CA TYR A 7 -4.34 18.58 -15.01
C TYR A 7 -4.75 17.11 -14.77
N ILE A 8 -3.81 16.23 -14.48
CA ILE A 8 -4.14 14.83 -14.15
C ILE A 8 -4.91 14.79 -12.81
N PRO A 9 -6.02 14.04 -12.72
CA PRO A 9 -6.72 13.85 -11.46
C PRO A 9 -5.82 13.22 -10.39
N ILE A 10 -5.67 13.89 -9.26
CA ILE A 10 -4.94 13.40 -8.10
C ILE A 10 -5.96 13.06 -7.01
N PHE A 11 -5.89 11.85 -6.49
CA PHE A 11 -6.72 11.39 -5.39
C PHE A 11 -5.92 11.42 -4.09
N VAL A 12 -6.45 12.10 -3.09
CA VAL A 12 -5.81 12.33 -1.79
C VAL A 12 -6.70 11.86 -0.65
N GLN A 13 -6.11 11.62 0.50
CA GLN A 13 -6.83 11.02 1.63
C GLN A 13 -7.68 12.02 2.45
N ASN A 14 -7.31 13.30 2.49
CA ASN A 14 -7.98 14.31 3.31
C ASN A 14 -7.89 15.72 2.68
N VAL A 15 -8.57 16.69 3.32
CA VAL A 15 -8.61 18.08 2.86
C VAL A 15 -7.26 18.80 3.04
N GLY A 16 -6.46 18.40 4.04
CA GLY A 16 -5.12 18.95 4.25
C GLY A 16 -4.21 18.63 3.08
N ASP A 17 -4.15 17.36 2.68
CA ASP A 17 -3.38 16.90 1.52
C ASP A 17 -3.87 17.56 0.23
N LYS A 18 -5.19 17.74 0.08
CA LYS A 18 -5.75 18.48 -1.06
C LYS A 18 -5.16 19.87 -1.14
N LYS A 19 -5.11 20.62 -0.04
CA LYS A 19 -4.53 21.97 -0.01
C LYS A 19 -3.06 21.97 -0.42
N LEU A 20 -2.28 21.03 0.10
CA LEU A 20 -0.85 20.90 -0.24
C LEU A 20 -0.65 20.67 -1.74
N VAL A 21 -1.39 19.72 -2.31
CA VAL A 21 -1.27 19.34 -3.73
C VAL A 21 -1.78 20.46 -4.65
N VAL A 22 -2.86 21.16 -4.29
CA VAL A 22 -3.33 22.33 -5.03
C VAL A 22 -2.29 23.46 -5.01
N ASN A 23 -1.65 23.72 -3.88
CA ASN A 23 -0.58 24.72 -3.75
C ASN A 23 0.64 24.39 -4.63
N GLN A 24 0.84 23.12 -4.98
CA GLN A 24 1.86 22.67 -5.94
C GLN A 24 1.43 22.86 -7.41
N GLY A 25 0.22 23.41 -7.65
CA GLY A 25 -0.30 23.78 -8.97
C GLY A 25 -1.13 22.69 -9.66
N PHE A 26 -1.50 21.60 -8.97
CA PHE A 26 -2.45 20.62 -9.54
C PHE A 26 -3.88 21.18 -9.52
N THR A 27 -4.61 21.01 -10.61
CA THR A 27 -5.92 21.64 -10.81
C THR A 27 -7.10 20.71 -10.54
N ASP A 28 -6.93 19.39 -10.66
CA ASP A 28 -7.94 18.37 -10.38
C ASP A 28 -7.52 17.51 -9.19
N VAL A 29 -7.76 17.99 -7.97
CA VAL A 29 -7.43 17.28 -6.72
C VAL A 29 -8.71 16.89 -6.00
N ARG A 30 -8.88 15.59 -5.76
CA ARG A 30 -10.10 14.98 -5.22
C ARG A 30 -9.81 14.24 -3.91
N VAL A 31 -10.60 14.50 -2.88
CA VAL A 31 -10.53 13.73 -1.64
C VAL A 31 -11.28 12.42 -1.82
N VAL A 32 -10.63 11.30 -1.51
CA VAL A 32 -11.25 9.96 -1.57
C VAL A 32 -12.16 9.77 -0.36
N GLY A 33 -13.41 9.43 -0.60
CA GLY A 33 -14.37 9.03 0.41
C GLY A 33 -14.54 7.52 0.51
N ILE A 34 -15.64 7.11 1.16
CA ILE A 34 -15.99 5.68 1.32
C ILE A 34 -16.26 5.02 -0.05
N ASN A 35 -16.88 5.76 -0.98
CA ASN A 35 -17.10 5.33 -2.36
C ASN A 35 -16.99 6.55 -3.27
N THR A 36 -15.88 6.66 -3.98
CA THR A 36 -15.62 7.76 -4.92
C THR A 36 -15.68 7.23 -6.35
N PRO A 37 -16.72 7.58 -7.13
CA PRO A 37 -16.80 7.13 -8.52
C PRO A 37 -15.84 7.93 -9.41
N PHE A 38 -15.15 7.23 -10.30
CA PHE A 38 -14.27 7.83 -11.30
C PHE A 38 -14.19 6.98 -12.56
N LYS A 39 -14.71 7.48 -13.68
CA LYS A 39 -14.63 6.85 -15.02
C LYS A 39 -15.00 5.34 -15.03
N GLY A 40 -16.09 4.99 -14.36
CA GLY A 40 -16.57 3.60 -14.26
C GLY A 40 -15.88 2.75 -13.17
N ILE A 41 -14.90 3.30 -12.46
CA ILE A 41 -14.25 2.68 -11.32
C ILE A 41 -14.82 3.25 -10.04
N THR A 42 -15.05 2.41 -9.04
CA THR A 42 -15.33 2.83 -7.67
C THR A 42 -14.03 2.75 -6.86
N ILE A 43 -13.60 3.88 -6.31
CA ILE A 43 -12.45 4.00 -5.41
C ILE A 43 -12.99 4.05 -3.98
N THR A 44 -12.63 3.08 -3.16
CA THR A 44 -13.04 2.99 -1.76
C THR A 44 -11.83 3.19 -0.86
N LYS A 45 -11.86 4.19 0.02
CA LYS A 45 -10.83 4.42 1.03
C LYS A 45 -10.90 3.35 2.12
N THR A 46 -9.74 2.84 2.55
CA THR A 46 -9.58 2.02 3.74
C THR A 46 -8.61 2.70 4.70
N PRO A 47 -8.77 2.55 6.03
CA PRO A 47 -7.79 3.07 6.97
C PRO A 47 -6.49 2.26 6.91
N GLY A 48 -5.40 2.87 7.38
CA GLY A 48 -4.09 2.25 7.60
C GLY A 48 -3.39 2.86 8.81
N GLN A 49 -2.25 2.32 9.17
CA GLN A 49 -1.36 2.83 10.22
C GLN A 49 0.07 2.77 9.72
N HIS A 50 0.65 3.93 9.45
CA HIS A 50 2.01 4.05 8.94
C HIS A 50 3.00 4.14 10.09
N GLY A 51 3.35 3.00 10.64
CA GLY A 51 4.30 2.83 11.74
C GLY A 51 3.79 1.98 12.89
N SER A 52 4.70 1.26 13.56
CA SER A 52 4.41 0.62 14.84
C SER A 52 4.07 1.67 15.90
N ASP A 53 3.40 1.27 16.98
CA ASP A 53 3.05 2.18 18.07
C ASP A 53 4.29 2.84 18.67
N GLU A 54 5.42 2.13 18.71
CA GLU A 54 6.69 2.68 19.19
C GLU A 54 7.23 3.77 18.24
N ILE A 55 7.20 3.54 16.93
CA ILE A 55 7.59 4.56 15.93
C ILE A 55 6.68 5.78 16.06
N LEU A 56 5.37 5.58 16.18
CA LEU A 56 4.39 6.67 16.30
C LEU A 56 4.43 7.38 17.66
N SER A 57 5.08 6.80 18.68
CA SER A 57 5.33 7.48 19.97
C SER A 57 6.37 8.57 19.87
N VAL A 58 7.20 8.60 18.81
CA VAL A 58 8.18 9.62 18.53
C VAL A 58 7.54 10.74 17.71
N PRO A 59 7.34 11.97 18.23
CA PRO A 59 6.54 13.00 17.57
C PRO A 59 7.01 13.36 16.15
N SER A 60 8.31 13.44 15.91
CA SER A 60 8.85 13.75 14.58
C SER A 60 8.61 12.64 13.56
N LEU A 61 8.62 11.38 13.99
CA LEU A 61 8.32 10.24 13.13
C LEU A 61 6.80 10.13 12.89
N ALA A 62 5.99 10.38 13.91
CA ALA A 62 4.52 10.42 13.75
C ALA A 62 4.09 11.51 12.75
N GLU A 63 4.72 12.70 12.82
CA GLU A 63 4.48 13.78 11.86
C GLU A 63 4.93 13.39 10.43
N MET A 64 6.10 12.75 10.31
CA MET A 64 6.63 12.28 9.02
C MET A 64 5.77 11.17 8.40
N CYS A 65 5.33 10.21 9.20
CA CYS A 65 4.46 9.11 8.75
C CYS A 65 3.06 9.63 8.37
N GLY A 66 2.54 10.59 9.13
CA GLY A 66 1.22 11.19 8.89
C GLY A 66 0.06 10.18 8.90
N ASP A 67 -1.07 10.61 8.36
CA ASP A 67 -2.21 9.71 8.14
C ASP A 67 -1.90 8.73 7.00
N SER A 68 -2.45 7.52 7.08
CA SER A 68 -2.31 6.50 6.03
C SER A 68 -3.67 6.05 5.51
N MET A 69 -3.73 5.78 4.22
CA MET A 69 -4.89 5.12 3.62
C MET A 69 -4.47 4.04 2.63
N GLY A 70 -5.23 2.96 2.62
CA GLY A 70 -5.31 2.07 1.47
C GLY A 70 -6.48 2.43 0.57
N VAL A 71 -6.53 1.81 -0.60
CA VAL A 71 -7.66 1.96 -1.55
C VAL A 71 -8.05 0.64 -2.16
N VAL A 72 -9.37 0.43 -2.29
CA VAL A 72 -9.92 -0.67 -3.07
C VAL A 72 -10.49 -0.10 -4.37
N LEU A 73 -10.08 -0.66 -5.49
CA LEU A 73 -10.58 -0.34 -6.82
C LEU A 73 -11.49 -1.45 -7.32
N LYS A 74 -12.71 -1.09 -7.72
CA LYS A 74 -13.67 -2.02 -8.33
C LYS A 74 -14.28 -1.42 -9.58
N ALA A 75 -14.40 -2.25 -10.63
CA ALA A 75 -15.15 -1.92 -11.85
C ALA A 75 -15.97 -3.13 -12.32
N PRO A 76 -17.12 -2.95 -12.98
CA PRO A 76 -17.92 -4.05 -13.48
C PRO A 76 -17.13 -4.96 -14.42
N GLY A 77 -17.18 -6.27 -14.19
CA GLY A 77 -16.51 -7.27 -15.04
C GLY A 77 -14.98 -7.30 -14.93
N GLN A 78 -14.38 -6.55 -14.00
CA GLN A 78 -12.94 -6.52 -13.79
C GLN A 78 -12.57 -7.10 -12.42
N LYS A 79 -11.34 -7.63 -12.30
CA LYS A 79 -10.78 -8.02 -11.01
C LYS A 79 -10.65 -6.82 -10.09
N SER A 80 -11.05 -6.99 -8.85
CA SER A 80 -10.91 -5.97 -7.81
C SER A 80 -9.49 -5.94 -7.27
N ILE A 81 -8.98 -4.74 -6.98
CA ILE A 81 -7.61 -4.55 -6.50
C ILE A 81 -7.66 -3.79 -5.17
N TYR A 82 -6.91 -4.27 -4.19
CA TYR A 82 -6.62 -3.54 -2.95
C TYR A 82 -5.15 -3.11 -2.94
N PHE A 83 -4.91 -1.83 -2.78
CA PHE A 83 -3.60 -1.25 -2.47
C PHE A 83 -3.59 -0.91 -0.99
N SER A 84 -2.65 -1.49 -0.24
CA SER A 84 -2.58 -1.24 1.20
C SER A 84 -2.17 0.19 1.55
N GLY A 85 -1.37 0.82 0.68
CA GLY A 85 -0.62 2.02 1.03
C GLY A 85 0.46 1.71 2.06
N ASP A 86 1.02 2.76 2.66
CA ASP A 86 2.03 2.62 3.71
C ASP A 86 1.34 2.33 5.05
N THR A 87 1.32 1.07 5.42
CA THR A 87 0.70 0.58 6.65
C THR A 87 1.42 -0.66 7.16
N ILE A 88 1.40 -0.88 8.47
CA ILE A 88 1.75 -2.17 9.08
C ILE A 88 0.57 -3.14 8.94
N TRP A 89 0.80 -4.44 9.15
CA TRP A 89 -0.27 -5.42 9.30
C TRP A 89 -1.00 -5.19 10.63
N ASN A 90 -2.30 -4.93 10.57
CA ASN A 90 -3.15 -4.65 11.71
C ASN A 90 -4.62 -4.94 11.39
N ASP A 91 -5.51 -4.68 12.35
CA ASP A 91 -6.96 -4.90 12.22
C ASP A 91 -7.57 -4.11 11.05
N TYR A 92 -7.03 -2.95 10.68
CA TYR A 92 -7.53 -2.18 9.54
C TYR A 92 -7.34 -2.92 8.22
N VAL A 93 -6.17 -3.53 8.03
CA VAL A 93 -5.87 -4.33 6.85
C VAL A 93 -6.75 -5.57 6.81
N GLU A 94 -6.86 -6.30 7.94
CA GLU A 94 -7.71 -7.49 8.02
C GLU A 94 -9.18 -7.18 7.75
N LEU A 95 -9.71 -6.10 8.32
CA LEU A 95 -11.09 -5.66 8.08
C LEU A 95 -11.32 -5.28 6.61
N ALA A 96 -10.37 -4.59 5.98
CA ALA A 96 -10.43 -4.26 4.56
C ALA A 96 -10.49 -5.54 3.71
N LEU A 97 -9.62 -6.51 3.97
CA LEU A 97 -9.56 -7.78 3.25
C LEU A 97 -10.83 -8.62 3.46
N LYS A 98 -11.32 -8.74 4.70
CA LYS A 98 -12.58 -9.44 5.02
C LYS A 98 -13.79 -8.82 4.32
N LYS A 99 -13.88 -7.49 4.34
CA LYS A 99 -15.02 -6.73 3.80
C LYS A 99 -15.03 -6.72 2.27
N HIS A 100 -13.89 -6.48 1.64
CA HIS A 100 -13.84 -6.21 0.20
C HIS A 100 -13.49 -7.44 -0.63
N LYS A 101 -12.84 -8.47 -0.03
CA LYS A 101 -12.41 -9.73 -0.67
C LYS A 101 -11.79 -9.48 -2.05
N PRO A 102 -10.70 -8.70 -2.13
CA PRO A 102 -10.11 -8.34 -3.41
C PRO A 102 -9.53 -9.56 -4.13
N ASP A 103 -9.54 -9.52 -5.46
CA ASP A 103 -8.92 -10.55 -6.30
C ASP A 103 -7.39 -10.39 -6.33
N ILE A 104 -6.93 -9.15 -6.22
CA ILE A 104 -5.51 -8.77 -6.24
C ILE A 104 -5.23 -7.88 -5.03
N ILE A 105 -4.13 -8.16 -4.33
CA ILE A 105 -3.68 -7.41 -3.15
C ILE A 105 -2.27 -6.90 -3.43
N VAL A 106 -2.08 -5.58 -3.41
CA VAL A 106 -0.77 -4.93 -3.53
C VAL A 106 -0.36 -4.41 -2.17
N LEU A 107 0.78 -4.91 -1.65
CA LEU A 107 1.29 -4.58 -0.32
C LEU A 107 2.61 -3.80 -0.43
N ASN A 108 2.70 -2.64 0.21
CA ASN A 108 3.97 -1.98 0.43
C ASN A 108 4.73 -2.74 1.54
N ALA A 109 5.72 -3.56 1.15
CA ALA A 109 6.28 -4.61 2.01
C ALA A 109 7.82 -4.62 2.07
N SER A 110 8.44 -3.44 2.06
CA SER A 110 9.89 -3.30 2.15
C SER A 110 10.45 -3.35 3.57
N GLN A 111 9.61 -3.48 4.61
CA GLN A 111 10.04 -3.51 6.01
C GLN A 111 10.93 -2.29 6.36
N ALA A 112 10.33 -1.11 6.35
CA ALA A 112 11.03 0.13 6.67
C ALA A 112 11.23 0.26 8.19
N VAL A 113 12.48 0.33 8.62
CA VAL A 113 12.90 0.34 10.04
C VAL A 113 13.66 1.61 10.40
N TYR A 114 13.69 1.94 11.67
CA TYR A 114 14.41 3.10 12.22
C TYR A 114 15.32 2.63 13.35
N ASP A 115 16.56 3.15 13.36
CA ASP A 115 17.57 2.76 14.34
C ASP A 115 17.09 3.01 15.78
N GLY A 116 17.23 1.98 16.62
CA GLY A 116 16.87 2.03 18.03
C GLY A 116 15.37 1.91 18.33
N LEU A 117 14.52 1.70 17.32
CA LEU A 117 13.07 1.49 17.51
C LEU A 117 12.65 0.06 17.11
N VAL A 118 11.64 -0.47 17.80
CA VAL A 118 11.07 -1.78 17.49
C VAL A 118 9.94 -1.68 16.47
N GLY A 119 9.88 -2.64 15.55
CA GLY A 119 8.88 -2.71 14.50
C GLY A 119 9.32 -2.00 13.22
N SER A 120 8.36 -1.75 12.36
CA SER A 120 8.56 -1.10 11.06
C SER A 120 7.46 -0.09 10.78
N SER A 121 7.68 0.81 9.83
CA SER A 121 6.62 1.75 9.42
C SER A 121 5.69 1.17 8.37
N ILE A 122 6.10 0.15 7.64
CA ILE A 122 5.27 -0.57 6.67
C ILE A 122 5.48 -2.08 6.79
N MET A 123 4.63 -2.87 6.14
CA MET A 123 4.71 -4.32 6.14
C MET A 123 6.07 -4.86 5.67
N GLY A 124 6.37 -6.09 6.05
CA GLY A 124 7.55 -6.85 5.66
C GLY A 124 7.20 -8.25 5.13
N PRO A 125 8.22 -9.11 4.92
CA PRO A 125 8.01 -10.47 4.39
C PRO A 125 7.06 -11.31 5.23
N ASP A 126 7.15 -11.25 6.56
CA ASP A 126 6.24 -12.00 7.44
C ASP A 126 4.78 -11.56 7.29
N ASP A 127 4.53 -10.29 7.01
CA ASP A 127 3.19 -9.77 6.78
C ASP A 127 2.64 -10.21 5.41
N VAL A 128 3.50 -10.36 4.40
CA VAL A 128 3.13 -10.98 3.12
C VAL A 128 2.68 -12.42 3.34
N LYS A 129 3.38 -13.18 4.21
CA LYS A 129 2.97 -14.54 4.59
C LYS A 129 1.65 -14.55 5.37
N LYS A 130 1.47 -13.64 6.33
CA LYS A 130 0.17 -13.47 7.03
C LYS A 130 -0.96 -13.20 6.05
N CYS A 131 -0.75 -12.29 5.09
CA CYS A 131 -1.73 -12.00 4.04
C CYS A 131 -2.05 -13.24 3.21
N TYR A 132 -1.04 -14.03 2.82
CA TYR A 132 -1.20 -15.28 2.09
C TYR A 132 -2.03 -16.31 2.87
N GLU A 133 -1.79 -16.44 4.17
CA GLU A 133 -2.53 -17.34 5.05
C GLU A 133 -3.96 -16.86 5.30
N PHE A 134 -4.16 -15.55 5.36
CA PHE A 134 -5.45 -14.92 5.59
C PHE A 134 -6.35 -14.95 4.34
N CYS A 135 -5.81 -14.62 3.17
CA CYS A 135 -6.52 -14.58 1.88
C CYS A 135 -6.21 -15.83 1.05
N LYS A 136 -7.15 -16.76 0.93
CA LYS A 136 -6.89 -18.07 0.29
C LYS A 136 -6.89 -18.05 -1.24
N THR A 137 -7.45 -17.03 -1.89
CA THR A 137 -7.66 -16.97 -3.34
C THR A 137 -7.00 -15.80 -4.05
N ALA A 138 -6.74 -14.71 -3.35
CA ALA A 138 -6.18 -13.50 -3.94
C ALA A 138 -4.74 -13.70 -4.42
N LYS A 139 -4.36 -13.04 -5.52
CA LYS A 139 -2.97 -12.84 -5.88
C LYS A 139 -2.39 -11.70 -5.01
N ILE A 140 -1.19 -11.89 -4.50
CA ILE A 140 -0.50 -10.94 -3.61
C ILE A 140 0.74 -10.43 -4.31
N ILE A 141 0.90 -9.11 -4.37
CA ILE A 141 1.98 -8.44 -5.07
C ILE A 141 2.69 -7.51 -4.08
N PRO A 142 3.78 -7.98 -3.45
CA PRO A 142 4.62 -7.09 -2.63
C PRO A 142 5.39 -6.13 -3.51
N VAL A 143 5.38 -4.86 -3.13
CA VAL A 143 6.03 -3.73 -3.82
C VAL A 143 6.73 -2.81 -2.83
N HIS A 144 7.22 -1.65 -3.27
CA HIS A 144 7.88 -0.63 -2.47
C HIS A 144 9.28 -1.02 -2.00
N MET A 145 9.94 -1.96 -2.66
CA MET A 145 11.29 -2.41 -2.33
C MET A 145 12.35 -1.62 -3.12
N ASN A 146 13.60 -1.66 -2.67
CA ASN A 146 14.78 -1.05 -3.34
C ASN A 146 14.73 0.48 -3.52
N SER A 147 13.82 1.19 -2.84
CA SER A 147 13.60 2.62 -3.08
C SER A 147 14.22 3.56 -2.04
N LEU A 148 14.33 3.13 -0.79
CA LEU A 148 14.81 3.94 0.33
C LEU A 148 15.78 3.17 1.23
N ILE A 149 16.73 3.87 1.85
CA ILE A 149 17.80 3.24 2.67
C ILE A 149 17.25 2.47 3.88
N HIS A 150 16.20 2.98 4.52
CA HIS A 150 15.57 2.36 5.68
C HIS A 150 14.64 1.17 5.33
N CYS A 151 14.44 0.91 4.04
CA CYS A 151 13.71 -0.25 3.53
C CYS A 151 14.66 -1.45 3.44
N ILE A 152 14.65 -2.32 4.46
CA ILE A 152 15.64 -3.40 4.59
C ILE A 152 15.32 -4.67 3.78
N CYS A 153 14.09 -4.82 3.31
CA CYS A 153 13.71 -5.91 2.43
C CYS A 153 13.83 -5.48 0.97
N THR A 154 14.75 -6.11 0.24
CA THR A 154 14.93 -5.92 -1.21
C THR A 154 14.06 -6.89 -2.01
N ILE A 155 13.92 -6.65 -3.32
CA ILE A 155 13.23 -7.56 -4.25
C ILE A 155 13.82 -8.98 -4.16
N GLU A 156 15.14 -9.11 -4.12
CA GLU A 156 15.83 -10.39 -4.02
C GLU A 156 15.52 -11.11 -2.69
N LYS A 157 15.54 -10.37 -1.57
CA LYS A 157 15.18 -10.92 -0.26
C LYS A 157 13.72 -11.40 -0.23
N MET A 158 12.81 -10.62 -0.81
CA MET A 158 11.39 -11.00 -0.88
C MET A 158 11.19 -12.24 -1.78
N LYS A 159 11.85 -12.31 -2.93
CA LYS A 159 11.80 -13.50 -3.81
C LYS A 159 12.29 -14.74 -3.09
N LYS A 160 13.44 -14.65 -2.41
CA LYS A 160 13.99 -15.75 -1.61
C LYS A 160 13.02 -16.18 -0.50
N PHE A 161 12.45 -15.22 0.24
CA PHE A 161 11.46 -15.50 1.29
C PHE A 161 10.23 -16.23 0.75
N VAL A 162 9.71 -15.79 -0.40
CA VAL A 162 8.55 -16.40 -1.07
C VAL A 162 8.87 -17.85 -1.48
N GLU A 163 10.07 -18.11 -2.00
CA GLU A 163 10.51 -19.45 -2.37
C GLU A 163 10.68 -20.37 -1.16
N GLU A 164 11.39 -19.92 -0.13
CA GLU A 164 11.63 -20.68 1.11
C GLU A 164 10.34 -21.05 1.84
N ASN A 165 9.31 -20.17 1.77
CA ASN A 165 7.99 -20.39 2.39
C ASN A 165 6.97 -21.03 1.44
N LYS A 166 7.33 -21.36 0.18
CA LYS A 166 6.46 -22.02 -0.82
C LYS A 166 5.19 -21.24 -1.10
N LEU A 167 5.30 -19.91 -1.33
CA LEU A 167 4.16 -19.00 -1.55
C LEU A 167 3.95 -18.63 -3.03
N GLN A 168 4.76 -19.19 -3.95
CA GLN A 168 4.84 -18.77 -5.38
C GLN A 168 3.53 -18.99 -6.16
N ASP A 169 2.64 -19.85 -5.67
CA ASP A 169 1.33 -20.09 -6.30
C ASP A 169 0.44 -18.84 -6.33
N ARG A 170 0.60 -17.92 -5.34
CA ARG A 170 -0.22 -16.71 -5.23
C ARG A 170 0.57 -15.43 -4.95
N VAL A 171 1.82 -15.50 -4.50
CA VAL A 171 2.67 -14.33 -4.29
C VAL A 171 3.56 -14.10 -5.51
N ILE A 172 3.44 -12.93 -6.13
CA ILE A 172 4.21 -12.54 -7.32
C ILE A 172 5.06 -11.33 -6.96
N VAL A 173 6.37 -11.48 -6.96
CA VAL A 173 7.33 -10.40 -6.66
C VAL A 173 7.85 -9.82 -7.96
N PRO A 174 7.34 -8.66 -8.43
CA PRO A 174 7.75 -8.09 -9.70
C PRO A 174 9.14 -7.46 -9.62
N ASN A 175 9.80 -7.37 -10.77
CA ASN A 175 10.91 -6.45 -10.95
C ASN A 175 10.40 -5.03 -11.23
N ASP A 176 11.26 -4.02 -11.05
CA ASP A 176 10.91 -2.65 -11.40
C ASP A 176 10.60 -2.52 -12.89
N GLY A 177 9.45 -1.90 -13.20
CA GLY A 177 8.97 -1.74 -14.59
C GLY A 177 8.34 -2.99 -15.22
N GLU A 178 8.22 -4.10 -14.49
CA GLU A 178 7.62 -5.33 -15.02
C GLU A 178 6.10 -5.18 -15.19
N ILE A 179 5.59 -5.66 -16.33
CA ILE A 179 4.15 -5.70 -16.62
C ILE A 179 3.61 -7.09 -16.25
N LEU A 180 2.75 -7.14 -15.26
CA LEU A 180 2.07 -8.36 -14.85
C LEU A 180 0.73 -8.53 -15.59
N LYS A 181 0.52 -9.71 -16.16
CA LYS A 181 -0.80 -10.15 -16.68
C LYS A 181 -1.44 -11.05 -15.64
N LEU A 182 -2.53 -10.59 -14.99
CA LEU A 182 -3.16 -11.21 -13.84
C LEU A 182 -4.57 -11.71 -14.13
#